data_d0951214b97159af9ba10c0066975a26
#
_entry.id   d0951214b97159af9ba10c0066975a26
#
_cell.length_a   1.000
_cell.length_b   1.000
_cell.length_c   1.000
_cell.angle_alpha   90.00
_cell.angle_beta   90.00
_cell.angle_gamma   90.00
#
_symmetry.space_group_name_H-M   'P 1'
#
loop_
_entity.id
_entity.type
_entity.pdbx_description
1 polymer ?
#
loop_
_entity_poly.entity_id
_entity_poly.type
_entity_poly.pdbx_seq_one_letter_code
_entity_poly.pdbx_strand_id
1 'polypeptide(L)'
;MIIDFEKTEEKVVENFKGGNGKLIMRAADDGKVKIMRNILTPGSSIGMHTHEGNCEVMYIIKGEITFVCDGKEETVHAGEVHY
;
A
#
# COMPACT_ATOMS: atom_id res chain seq x y z
N MET A 1 10.30 18.80 7.02
CA MET A 1 9.37 18.16 7.97
C MET A 1 9.73 16.69 8.13
N ILE A 2 9.77 16.24 9.36
CA ILE A 2 10.07 14.84 9.64
C ILE A 2 8.76 14.10 9.87
N ILE A 3 8.60 12.95 9.21
CA ILE A 3 7.47 12.06 9.43
C ILE A 3 8.01 10.83 10.15
N ASP A 4 7.54 10.62 11.38
CA ASP A 4 7.95 9.48 12.19
C ASP A 4 6.76 8.53 12.28
N PHE A 5 6.80 7.43 11.54
CA PHE A 5 5.70 6.47 11.50
C PHE A 5 5.47 5.77 12.84
N GLU A 6 6.47 5.68 13.70
CA GLU A 6 6.29 5.11 15.04
C GLU A 6 5.39 5.99 15.92
N LYS A 7 5.28 7.27 15.59
CA LYS A 7 4.41 8.23 16.29
C LYS A 7 3.09 8.47 15.57
N THR A 8 2.91 7.85 14.41
CA THR A 8 1.68 7.97 13.61
C THR A 8 0.69 6.90 14.05
N GLU A 9 -0.58 7.26 14.13
CA GLU A 9 -1.63 6.31 14.50
C GLU A 9 -1.67 5.12 13.54
N GLU A 10 -1.67 3.92 14.11
CA GLU A 10 -1.80 2.69 13.34
C GLU A 10 -3.28 2.38 13.12
N LYS A 11 -3.63 2.11 11.87
CA LYS A 11 -4.98 1.70 11.49
C LYS A 11 -4.94 0.31 10.89
N VAL A 12 -5.82 -0.56 11.36
CA VAL A 12 -5.97 -1.89 10.80
C VAL A 12 -7.27 -1.91 9.99
N VAL A 13 -7.13 -2.18 8.69
CA VAL A 13 -8.28 -2.23 7.78
C VAL A 13 -8.47 -3.66 7.31
N GLU A 14 -9.65 -4.21 7.51
CA GLU A 14 -9.98 -5.54 7.04
C GLU A 14 -10.70 -5.45 5.71
N ASN A 15 -10.40 -6.38 4.81
CA ASN A 15 -11.02 -6.49 3.48
C ASN A 15 -10.99 -5.18 2.70
N PHE A 16 -9.82 -4.53 2.69
CA PHE A 16 -9.65 -3.22 2.07
C PHE A 16 -10.02 -3.25 0.59
N LYS A 17 -10.90 -2.35 0.17
CA LYS A 17 -11.39 -2.25 -1.22
C LYS A 17 -12.01 -3.55 -1.74
N GLY A 18 -12.58 -4.35 -0.86
CA GLY A 18 -13.17 -5.64 -1.23
C GLY A 18 -12.18 -6.80 -1.31
N GLY A 19 -10.93 -6.58 -0.90
CA GLY A 19 -9.94 -7.64 -0.80
C GLY A 19 -10.14 -8.53 0.43
N ASN A 20 -9.13 -9.30 0.76
CA ASN A 20 -9.15 -10.22 1.89
C ASN A 20 -8.02 -9.92 2.88
N GLY A 21 -8.26 -10.25 4.14
CA GLY A 21 -7.25 -10.14 5.19
C GLY A 21 -7.09 -8.73 5.72
N LYS A 22 -5.88 -8.40 6.14
CA LYS A 22 -5.61 -7.17 6.87
C LYS A 22 -4.54 -6.32 6.20
N LEU A 23 -4.80 -5.02 6.16
CA LEU A 23 -3.83 -4.00 5.79
C LEU A 23 -3.60 -3.13 7.02
N ILE A 24 -2.36 -3.04 7.47
CA ILE A 24 -1.98 -2.24 8.62
C ILE A 24 -1.32 -0.97 8.09
N MET A 25 -1.92 0.18 8.38
CA MET A 25 -1.54 1.45 7.78
C MET A 25 -1.06 2.46 8.82
N ARG A 26 0.01 3.17 8.46
CA ARG A 26 0.43 4.39 9.14
C ARG A 26 0.63 5.45 8.07
N ALA A 27 -0.08 6.56 8.18
CA ALA A 27 -0.14 7.55 7.11
C ALA A 27 0.03 8.97 7.63
N ALA A 28 0.67 9.79 6.80
CA ALA A 28 0.74 11.23 6.97
C ALA A 28 0.24 11.88 5.69
N ASP A 29 -0.68 12.81 5.81
CA ASP A 29 -1.33 13.48 4.68
C ASP A 29 -1.39 14.98 4.95
N ASP A 30 -0.81 15.77 4.07
CA ASP A 30 -0.82 17.24 4.19
C ASP A 30 -1.79 17.91 3.21
N GLY A 31 -2.65 17.11 2.56
CA GLY A 31 -3.60 17.61 1.56
C GLY A 31 -3.04 17.64 0.14
N LYS A 32 -1.73 17.54 -0.02
CA LYS A 32 -1.06 17.50 -1.33
C LYS A 32 -0.46 16.13 -1.60
N VAL A 33 0.20 15.58 -0.62
CA VAL A 33 0.88 14.30 -0.70
C VAL A 33 0.48 13.45 0.50
N LYS A 34 0.25 12.19 0.25
CA LYS A 34 0.01 11.20 1.30
C LYS A 34 1.15 10.20 1.29
N ILE A 35 1.81 10.06 2.42
CA ILE A 35 2.91 9.13 2.60
C ILE A 35 2.49 8.08 3.61
N MET A 36 2.63 6.81 3.24
CA MET A 36 2.18 5.71 4.08
C MET A 36 3.26 4.66 4.23
N ARG A 37 3.29 4.04 5.40
CA ARG A 37 4.01 2.80 5.63
C ARG A 37 2.96 1.74 5.94
N ASN A 38 2.83 0.78 5.05
CA ASN A 38 1.79 -0.23 5.12
C ASN A 38 2.38 -1.63 5.28
N ILE A 39 1.66 -2.48 6.00
CA ILE A 39 1.96 -3.90 6.10
C ILE A 39 0.72 -4.64 5.60
N LEU A 40 0.92 -5.42 4.54
CA LEU A 40 -0.10 -6.33 4.06
C LEU A 40 0.25 -7.72 4.60
N THR A 41 -0.60 -8.26 5.45
CA THR A 41 -0.30 -9.56 6.08
C THR A 41 -0.29 -10.68 5.03
N PRO A 42 0.53 -11.74 5.22
CA PRO A 42 0.60 -12.84 4.26
C PRO A 42 -0.78 -13.42 3.94
N GLY A 43 -1.04 -13.69 2.67
CA GLY A 43 -2.33 -14.19 2.20
C GLY A 43 -3.42 -13.13 2.08
N SER A 44 -3.13 -11.89 2.46
CA SER A 44 -4.06 -10.78 2.35
C SER A 44 -4.01 -10.14 0.97
N SER A 45 -5.10 -9.47 0.60
CA SER A 45 -5.17 -8.76 -0.68
C SER A 45 -5.93 -7.45 -0.53
N ILE A 46 -5.62 -6.52 -1.42
CA ILE A 46 -6.35 -5.26 -1.58
C ILE A 46 -7.23 -5.43 -2.81
N GLY A 47 -8.51 -5.06 -2.70
CA GLY A 47 -9.44 -5.17 -3.83
C GLY A 47 -9.05 -4.27 -4.98
N MET A 48 -9.56 -4.59 -6.16
CA MET A 48 -9.29 -3.81 -7.35
C MET A 48 -9.93 -2.42 -7.21
N HIS A 49 -9.17 -1.41 -7.58
CA HIS A 49 -9.64 -0.03 -7.54
C HIS A 49 -8.88 0.79 -8.57
N THR A 50 -9.47 1.90 -8.97
CA THR A 50 -8.89 2.81 -9.95
C THR A 50 -8.48 4.10 -9.25
N HIS A 51 -7.27 4.57 -9.54
CA HIS A 51 -6.80 5.88 -9.08
C HIS A 51 -7.06 6.90 -10.19
N GLU A 52 -7.87 7.90 -9.89
CA GLU A 52 -8.15 8.98 -10.82
C GLU A 52 -7.54 10.28 -10.31
N GLY A 53 -6.84 10.99 -11.19
CA GLY A 53 -6.26 12.29 -10.86
C GLY A 53 -5.05 12.24 -9.96
N ASN A 54 -4.50 11.06 -9.68
CA ASN A 54 -3.29 10.92 -8.87
C ASN A 54 -2.44 9.75 -9.36
N CYS A 55 -1.23 9.68 -8.89
CA CYS A 55 -0.33 8.56 -9.13
C CYS A 55 0.11 7.98 -7.79
N GLU A 56 0.51 6.73 -7.82
CA GLU A 56 0.97 6.03 -6.64
C GLU A 56 2.32 5.36 -6.92
N VAL A 57 3.26 5.59 -6.01
CA VAL A 57 4.58 4.96 -6.06
C VAL A 57 4.70 4.09 -4.82
N MET A 58 5.03 2.83 -5.00
CA MET A 58 5.14 1.87 -3.90
C MET A 58 6.51 1.23 -3.89
N TYR A 59 7.26 1.47 -2.82
CA TYR A 59 8.56 0.84 -2.60
C TYR A 59 8.37 -0.35 -1.66
N ILE A 60 8.81 -1.52 -2.09
CA ILE A 60 8.68 -2.75 -1.31
C ILE A 60 9.91 -2.89 -0.42
N ILE A 61 9.68 -2.85 0.88
CA ILE A 61 10.75 -2.93 1.87
C ILE A 61 11.07 -4.38 2.20
N LYS A 62 10.03 -5.22 2.32
CA LYS A 62 10.19 -6.62 2.71
C LYS A 62 9.11 -7.47 2.05
N GLY A 63 9.47 -8.68 1.66
CA GLY A 63 8.54 -9.61 1.04
C GLY A 63 8.32 -9.34 -0.43
N GLU A 64 7.16 -9.72 -0.92
CA GLU A 64 6.77 -9.51 -2.31
C GLU A 64 5.27 -9.25 -2.40
N ILE A 65 4.87 -8.50 -3.42
CA ILE A 65 3.46 -8.21 -3.70
C ILE A 65 3.21 -8.43 -5.18
N THR A 66 2.12 -9.09 -5.50
CA THR A 66 1.68 -9.27 -6.88
C THR A 66 0.58 -8.26 -7.18
N PHE A 67 0.77 -7.50 -8.25
CA PHE A 67 -0.19 -6.53 -8.76
C PHE A 67 -0.84 -7.07 -10.01
N VAL A 68 -2.13 -6.84 -10.17
CA VAL A 68 -2.87 -7.18 -11.39
C VAL A 68 -3.31 -5.86 -12.03
N CYS A 69 -2.74 -5.55 -13.18
CA CYS A 69 -3.04 -4.34 -13.93
C CYS A 69 -3.40 -4.72 -15.37
N ASP A 70 -4.59 -4.34 -15.82
CA ASP A 70 -5.08 -4.62 -17.18
C ASP A 70 -4.93 -6.11 -17.57
N GLY A 71 -5.24 -7.00 -16.63
CA GLY A 71 -5.18 -8.44 -16.83
C GLY A 71 -3.77 -9.02 -16.79
N LYS A 72 -2.75 -8.21 -16.51
CA LYS A 72 -1.36 -8.66 -16.40
C LYS A 72 -0.93 -8.68 -14.94
N GLU A 73 -0.20 -9.72 -14.57
CA GLU A 73 0.37 -9.82 -13.23
C GLU A 73 1.82 -9.35 -13.22
N GLU A 74 2.15 -8.54 -12.22
CA GLU A 74 3.51 -8.12 -11.96
C GLU A 74 3.84 -8.40 -10.50
N THR A 75 4.89 -9.16 -10.25
CA THR A 75 5.35 -9.42 -8.88
C THR A 75 6.54 -8.52 -8.58
N VAL A 76 6.40 -7.73 -7.52
CA VAL A 76 7.41 -6.77 -7.08
C VAL A 76 8.02 -7.28 -5.79
N HIS A 77 9.35 -7.30 -5.74
CA HIS A 77 10.13 -7.82 -4.62
C HIS A 77 10.73 -6.69 -3.79
N ALA A 78 11.24 -7.04 -2.62
CA ALA A 78 11.95 -6.09 -1.76
C ALA A 78 13.07 -5.38 -2.53
N GLY A 79 13.15 -4.06 -2.37
CA GLY A 79 14.10 -3.23 -3.09
C GLY A 79 13.60 -2.69 -4.42
N GLU A 80 12.45 -3.15 -4.88
CA GLU A 80 11.85 -2.70 -6.14
C GLU A 80 10.71 -1.73 -5.91
N VAL A 81 10.38 -0.96 -6.93
CA VAL A 81 9.31 0.03 -6.93
C VAL A 81 8.25 -0.35 -7.95
N HIS A 82 7.00 -0.25 -7.55
CA HIS A 82 5.86 -0.33 -8.46
C HIS A 82 5.31 1.08 -8.69
N TYR A 83 5.16 1.43 -9.93
CA TYR A 83 4.64 2.74 -10.34
C TYR A 83 3.38 2.59 -11.17
#